data_0ab002ab2100a9c21b8aa2961f5c94bc
#
_entry.id   0ab002ab2100a9c21b8aa2961f5c94bc
#
_cell.length_a   1.000
_cell.length_b   1.000
_cell.length_c   1.000
_cell.angle_alpha   90.00
_cell.angle_beta   90.00
_cell.angle_gamma   90.00
#
_symmetry.space_group_name_H-M   'P 1'
#
loop_
_entity.id
_entity.type
_entity.pdbx_description
1 polymer ?
#
loop_
_entity_poly.entity_id
_entity_poly.type
_entity_poly.pdbx_seq_one_letter_code
_entity_poly.pdbx_strand_id
1 'polypeptide(L)'
;MELKKKEQSIFVTRTSMPPYEEYVEMIKPLWDTHWLTNMGQYHQKLENELREYLQVEQLSLLVNGHMSLEMAIQAMEFPEGSEVITTPFTFVSTTHAIVRNRLKPVFCDIKPDDFTIDETKIENLITEKTVAIVPVHVYGNICNVESIEQIAKKHGLRVIYDAAHAFGETYKEYGIGCFGDASIFSFHATKVYNTIEGGAVASKSRKLYEKLYNLKNFGIKSENEIIDIGANAKMNEFAAIMGLCNLKYVAKNIQIRKKKVQLYNEQLAGISCLRTPRFDN
;
A
#
# COMPACT_ATOMS: atom_id res chain seq x y z
N MET A 1 3.45 42.46 -3.07
CA MET A 1 3.86 41.51 -4.13
C MET A 1 2.59 40.98 -4.77
N GLU A 2 2.24 41.45 -5.97
CA GLU A 2 1.06 40.94 -6.69
C GLU A 2 1.30 39.53 -7.17
N LEU A 3 0.49 38.59 -6.69
CA LEU A 3 0.51 37.21 -7.16
C LEU A 3 -0.07 37.18 -8.59
N LYS A 4 0.77 36.99 -9.60
CA LYS A 4 0.30 36.77 -10.97
C LYS A 4 -0.50 35.46 -11.03
N LYS A 5 -1.78 35.54 -11.39
CA LYS A 5 -2.62 34.37 -11.62
C LYS A 5 -2.02 33.56 -12.77
N LYS A 6 -1.73 32.26 -12.53
CA LYS A 6 -1.26 31.38 -13.60
C LYS A 6 -2.40 31.08 -14.57
N GLU A 7 -2.10 31.08 -15.87
CA GLU A 7 -3.07 30.75 -16.93
C GLU A 7 -3.55 29.29 -16.85
N GLN A 8 -2.71 28.39 -16.30
CA GLN A 8 -3.06 26.99 -16.12
C GLN A 8 -3.17 26.63 -14.63
N SER A 9 -4.20 25.85 -14.29
CA SER A 9 -4.38 25.33 -12.95
C SER A 9 -3.22 24.41 -12.54
N ILE A 10 -2.75 24.57 -11.30
CA ILE A 10 -1.81 23.65 -10.68
C ILE A 10 -2.63 22.63 -9.88
N PHE A 11 -2.62 21.38 -10.31
CA PHE A 11 -3.28 20.31 -9.60
C PHE A 11 -2.44 19.86 -8.41
N VAL A 12 -3.10 19.44 -7.31
CA VAL A 12 -2.44 18.86 -6.12
C VAL A 12 -1.68 17.59 -6.51
N THR A 13 -2.28 16.78 -7.37
CA THR A 13 -1.65 15.57 -7.90
C THR A 13 -1.81 15.52 -9.43
N ARG A 14 -0.77 15.03 -10.11
CA ARG A 14 -0.81 14.70 -11.52
C ARG A 14 -0.21 13.32 -11.72
N THR A 15 -1.00 12.43 -12.32
CA THR A 15 -0.60 11.05 -12.61
C THR A 15 0.66 10.99 -13.48
N SER A 16 1.59 10.13 -13.10
CA SER A 16 2.72 9.77 -13.95
C SER A 16 2.23 8.77 -15.01
N MET A 17 2.54 9.05 -16.27
CA MET A 17 2.17 8.21 -17.41
C MET A 17 3.44 7.74 -18.13
N PRO A 18 3.48 6.50 -18.63
CA PRO A 18 4.52 6.08 -19.57
C PRO A 18 4.33 6.75 -20.92
N PRO A 19 5.28 6.67 -21.86
CA PRO A 19 5.08 7.03 -23.24
C PRO A 19 3.86 6.32 -23.85
N TYR A 20 3.04 7.07 -24.59
CA TYR A 20 1.80 6.53 -25.17
C TYR A 20 2.06 5.31 -26.06
N GLU A 21 3.07 5.41 -26.91
CA GLU A 21 3.43 4.36 -27.87
C GLU A 21 3.85 3.06 -27.16
N GLU A 22 4.54 3.17 -26.03
CA GLU A 22 4.96 2.02 -25.23
C GLU A 22 3.76 1.23 -24.67
N TYR A 23 2.78 1.95 -24.12
CA TYR A 23 1.58 1.31 -23.60
C TYR A 23 0.75 0.68 -24.69
N VAL A 24 0.56 1.40 -25.83
CA VAL A 24 -0.21 0.91 -26.97
C VAL A 24 0.40 -0.36 -27.57
N GLU A 25 1.73 -0.40 -27.71
CA GLU A 25 2.40 -1.60 -28.25
C GLU A 25 2.28 -2.79 -27.27
N MET A 26 2.34 -2.54 -25.96
CA MET A 26 2.21 -3.60 -24.97
C MET A 26 0.78 -4.15 -24.83
N ILE A 27 -0.26 -3.36 -25.07
CA ILE A 27 -1.66 -3.88 -25.02
C ILE A 27 -2.08 -4.60 -26.31
N LYS A 28 -1.41 -4.38 -27.42
CA LYS A 28 -1.78 -4.91 -28.74
C LYS A 28 -1.98 -6.46 -28.75
N PRO A 29 -1.12 -7.28 -28.12
CA PRO A 29 -1.31 -8.73 -28.08
C PRO A 29 -2.59 -9.20 -27.39
N LEU A 30 -3.24 -8.33 -26.58
CA LEU A 30 -4.50 -8.68 -25.94
C LEU A 30 -5.65 -8.88 -26.94
N TRP A 31 -5.56 -8.26 -28.13
CA TRP A 31 -6.54 -8.45 -29.21
C TRP A 31 -6.41 -9.81 -29.90
N ASP A 32 -5.25 -10.45 -29.78
CA ASP A 32 -5.02 -11.80 -30.32
C ASP A 32 -5.37 -12.87 -29.28
N THR A 33 -5.01 -12.61 -28.02
CA THR A 33 -5.21 -13.61 -26.95
C THR A 33 -6.61 -13.60 -26.35
N HIS A 34 -7.31 -12.46 -26.37
CA HIS A 34 -8.59 -12.22 -25.70
C HIS A 34 -8.57 -12.51 -24.17
N TRP A 35 -7.39 -12.67 -23.57
CA TRP A 35 -7.24 -12.93 -22.13
C TRP A 35 -7.04 -11.64 -21.38
N LEU A 36 -8.11 -11.08 -20.80
CA LEU A 36 -8.13 -9.72 -20.24
C LEU A 36 -8.11 -9.69 -18.71
N THR A 37 -8.37 -10.81 -18.04
CA THR A 37 -8.49 -10.90 -16.57
C THR A 37 -8.16 -12.31 -16.08
N ASN A 38 -8.43 -12.61 -14.78
CA ASN A 38 -8.19 -13.91 -14.16
C ASN A 38 -6.70 -14.33 -14.16
N MET A 39 -5.86 -13.40 -13.70
CA MET A 39 -4.42 -13.62 -13.49
C MET A 39 -3.70 -14.11 -14.77
N GLY A 40 -3.89 -13.38 -15.87
CA GLY A 40 -3.26 -13.64 -17.16
C GLY A 40 -1.74 -13.40 -17.14
N GLN A 41 -1.14 -13.47 -18.31
CA GLN A 41 0.33 -13.44 -18.44
C GLN A 41 0.97 -12.13 -17.97
N TYR A 42 0.32 -10.96 -18.21
CA TYR A 42 0.87 -9.66 -17.76
C TYR A 42 0.67 -9.45 -16.27
N HIS A 43 -0.44 -9.96 -15.70
CA HIS A 43 -0.63 -9.99 -14.26
C HIS A 43 0.50 -10.78 -13.57
N GLN A 44 0.79 -12.00 -14.06
CA GLN A 44 1.86 -12.85 -13.51
C GLN A 44 3.24 -12.22 -13.68
N LYS A 45 3.50 -11.63 -14.86
CA LYS A 45 4.75 -10.92 -15.13
C LYS A 45 4.93 -9.74 -14.18
N LEU A 46 3.90 -8.91 -13.99
CA LEU A 46 3.94 -7.77 -13.08
C LEU A 46 4.15 -8.22 -11.62
N GLU A 47 3.45 -9.29 -11.20
CA GLU A 47 3.61 -9.84 -9.85
C GLU A 47 5.07 -10.24 -9.57
N ASN A 48 5.73 -10.89 -10.53
CA ASN A 48 7.12 -11.28 -10.43
C ASN A 48 8.08 -10.06 -10.41
N GLU A 49 7.93 -9.13 -11.35
CA GLU A 49 8.77 -7.93 -11.43
C GLU A 49 8.64 -7.04 -10.18
N LEU A 50 7.41 -6.89 -9.65
CA LEU A 50 7.19 -6.14 -8.42
C LEU A 50 7.72 -6.87 -7.18
N ARG A 51 7.63 -8.19 -7.14
CA ARG A 51 8.22 -8.98 -6.06
C ARG A 51 9.73 -8.79 -5.97
N GLU A 52 10.40 -8.77 -7.11
CA GLU A 52 11.84 -8.48 -7.19
C GLU A 52 12.14 -7.03 -6.81
N TYR A 53 11.42 -6.07 -7.38
CA TYR A 53 11.62 -4.65 -7.12
C TYR A 53 11.42 -4.28 -5.65
N LEU A 54 10.39 -4.83 -4.99
CA LEU A 54 10.07 -4.60 -3.59
C LEU A 54 10.85 -5.50 -2.63
N GLN A 55 11.65 -6.45 -3.15
CA GLN A 55 12.45 -7.40 -2.38
C GLN A 55 11.62 -8.26 -1.42
N VAL A 56 10.42 -8.69 -1.83
CA VAL A 56 9.50 -9.46 -0.98
C VAL A 56 9.37 -10.90 -1.45
N GLU A 57 9.12 -11.83 -0.50
CA GLU A 57 9.02 -13.25 -0.80
C GLU A 57 7.72 -13.61 -1.53
N GLN A 58 6.61 -13.06 -1.06
CA GLN A 58 5.29 -13.28 -1.64
C GLN A 58 4.63 -11.93 -1.92
N LEU A 59 3.97 -11.81 -3.06
CA LEU A 59 3.22 -10.63 -3.46
C LEU A 59 1.94 -11.07 -4.16
N SER A 60 0.79 -10.61 -3.71
CA SER A 60 -0.49 -10.84 -4.38
C SER A 60 -1.03 -9.52 -4.94
N LEU A 61 -1.25 -9.44 -6.25
CA LEU A 61 -1.83 -8.26 -6.90
C LEU A 61 -3.35 -8.26 -6.77
N LEU A 62 -3.92 -7.09 -6.48
CA LEU A 62 -5.35 -6.85 -6.34
C LEU A 62 -5.80 -5.62 -7.13
N VAL A 63 -7.12 -5.46 -7.27
CA VAL A 63 -7.76 -4.41 -8.07
C VAL A 63 -7.49 -3.00 -7.57
N ASN A 64 -7.24 -2.80 -6.28
CA ASN A 64 -6.85 -1.52 -5.67
C ASN A 64 -6.30 -1.71 -4.25
N GLY A 65 -5.72 -0.63 -3.69
CA GLY A 65 -5.14 -0.66 -2.34
C GLY A 65 -6.17 -0.88 -1.22
N HIS A 66 -7.41 -0.42 -1.38
CA HIS A 66 -8.46 -0.64 -0.38
C HIS A 66 -8.80 -2.13 -0.26
N MET A 67 -9.03 -2.80 -1.39
CA MET A 67 -9.27 -4.24 -1.41
C MET A 67 -8.05 -5.04 -0.94
N SER A 68 -6.84 -4.55 -1.18
CA SER A 68 -5.62 -5.15 -0.63
C SER A 68 -5.63 -5.15 0.90
N LEU A 69 -5.99 -4.03 1.52
CA LEU A 69 -6.04 -3.93 2.97
C LEU A 69 -7.23 -4.71 3.56
N GLU A 70 -8.41 -4.59 2.96
CA GLU A 70 -9.61 -5.32 3.41
C GLU A 70 -9.38 -6.83 3.39
N MET A 71 -8.80 -7.36 2.29
CA MET A 71 -8.52 -8.79 2.17
C MET A 71 -7.33 -9.27 3.00
N ALA A 72 -6.32 -8.43 3.23
CA ALA A 72 -5.25 -8.76 4.15
C ALA A 72 -5.78 -8.96 5.58
N ILE A 73 -6.70 -8.08 6.03
CA ILE A 73 -7.37 -8.20 7.33
C ILE A 73 -8.29 -9.44 7.34
N GLN A 74 -9.11 -9.64 6.31
CA GLN A 74 -10.00 -10.81 6.18
C GLN A 74 -9.22 -12.12 6.27
N ALA A 75 -8.07 -12.18 5.60
CA ALA A 75 -7.24 -13.38 5.57
C ALA A 75 -6.65 -13.77 6.93
N MET A 76 -6.61 -12.86 7.90
CA MET A 76 -6.16 -13.14 9.28
C MET A 76 -7.23 -13.83 10.13
N GLU A 77 -8.51 -13.86 9.69
CA GLU A 77 -9.62 -14.56 10.37
C GLU A 77 -9.82 -14.14 11.84
N PHE A 78 -9.71 -12.84 12.09
CA PHE A 78 -9.94 -12.32 13.43
C PHE A 78 -11.40 -12.51 13.87
N PRO A 79 -11.64 -12.82 15.17
CA PRO A 79 -13.01 -12.90 15.71
C PRO A 79 -13.76 -11.57 15.52
N GLU A 80 -15.03 -11.63 15.17
CA GLU A 80 -15.89 -10.44 15.03
C GLU A 80 -15.93 -9.63 16.34
N GLY A 81 -15.88 -8.30 16.21
CA GLY A 81 -15.85 -7.38 17.35
C GLY A 81 -14.47 -7.21 18.01
N SER A 82 -13.45 -7.92 17.55
CA SER A 82 -12.07 -7.72 18.02
C SER A 82 -11.58 -6.30 17.70
N GLU A 83 -10.63 -5.83 18.51
CA GLU A 83 -10.07 -4.48 18.40
C GLU A 83 -8.79 -4.49 17.56
N VAL A 84 -8.67 -3.48 16.69
CA VAL A 84 -7.50 -3.25 15.85
C VAL A 84 -6.97 -1.84 16.11
N ILE A 85 -5.74 -1.74 16.60
CA ILE A 85 -5.10 -0.46 16.86
C ILE A 85 -4.60 0.14 15.54
N THR A 86 -4.97 1.38 15.26
CA THR A 86 -4.53 2.15 14.09
C THR A 86 -4.39 3.63 14.44
N THR A 87 -4.13 4.49 13.46
CA THR A 87 -4.02 5.93 13.65
C THR A 87 -5.22 6.67 13.02
N PRO A 88 -5.68 7.81 13.60
CA PRO A 88 -6.67 8.67 12.94
C PRO A 88 -6.07 9.50 11.79
N PHE A 89 -4.74 9.62 11.72
CA PHE A 89 -4.04 10.37 10.67
C PHE A 89 -3.69 9.46 9.50
N THR A 90 -4.72 9.14 8.72
CA THR A 90 -4.62 8.26 7.55
C THR A 90 -5.74 8.59 6.56
N PHE A 91 -5.68 7.99 5.37
CA PHE A 91 -6.82 7.99 4.46
C PHE A 91 -7.93 7.08 5.01
N VAL A 92 -9.18 7.41 4.76
CA VAL A 92 -10.36 6.69 5.30
C VAL A 92 -10.34 5.18 5.03
N SER A 93 -9.61 4.75 4.01
CA SER A 93 -9.48 3.34 3.61
C SER A 93 -9.04 2.45 4.78
N THR A 94 -8.07 2.91 5.58
CA THR A 94 -7.52 2.12 6.69
C THR A 94 -8.61 1.79 7.72
N THR A 95 -9.34 2.80 8.17
CA THR A 95 -10.45 2.61 9.12
C THR A 95 -11.60 1.80 8.50
N HIS A 96 -11.96 2.10 7.23
CA HIS A 96 -13.04 1.39 6.55
C HIS A 96 -12.73 -0.10 6.38
N ALA A 97 -11.50 -0.48 6.03
CA ALA A 97 -11.11 -1.88 5.89
C ALA A 97 -11.27 -2.66 7.21
N ILE A 98 -10.94 -2.03 8.35
CA ILE A 98 -11.15 -2.60 9.68
C ILE A 98 -12.64 -2.82 9.95
N VAL A 99 -13.46 -1.77 9.76
CA VAL A 99 -14.92 -1.82 10.05
C VAL A 99 -15.64 -2.78 9.12
N ARG A 100 -15.28 -2.84 7.83
CA ARG A 100 -15.88 -3.79 6.87
C ARG A 100 -15.58 -5.26 7.21
N ASN A 101 -14.50 -5.52 7.93
CA ASN A 101 -14.19 -6.82 8.52
C ASN A 101 -14.89 -7.05 9.87
N ARG A 102 -15.88 -6.21 10.26
CA ARG A 102 -16.63 -6.27 11.53
C ARG A 102 -15.73 -6.16 12.76
N LEU A 103 -14.58 -5.49 12.61
CA LEU A 103 -13.64 -5.21 13.68
C LEU A 103 -13.80 -3.78 14.17
N LYS A 104 -13.34 -3.49 15.37
CA LYS A 104 -13.43 -2.19 16.02
C LYS A 104 -12.08 -1.47 15.93
N PRO A 105 -11.99 -0.32 15.23
CA PRO A 105 -10.78 0.49 15.24
C PRO A 105 -10.58 1.14 16.61
N VAL A 106 -9.34 1.07 17.11
CA VAL A 106 -8.87 1.78 18.30
C VAL A 106 -7.78 2.75 17.85
N PHE A 107 -7.99 4.04 18.07
CA PHE A 107 -7.09 5.06 17.55
C PHE A 107 -5.94 5.35 18.52
N CYS A 108 -4.72 5.18 18.04
CA CYS A 108 -3.49 5.63 18.66
C CYS A 108 -3.06 6.95 18.01
N ASP A 109 -2.61 7.88 18.82
CA ASP A 109 -2.11 9.17 18.34
C ASP A 109 -0.83 9.02 17.51
N ILE A 110 -0.45 10.09 16.82
CA ILE A 110 0.74 10.14 15.97
C ILE A 110 1.87 10.90 16.64
N LYS A 111 3.09 10.66 16.18
CA LYS A 111 4.24 11.50 16.51
C LYS A 111 4.12 12.85 15.78
N PRO A 112 4.44 13.97 16.43
CA PRO A 112 4.29 15.29 15.83
C PRO A 112 5.35 15.58 14.74
N ASP A 113 6.43 14.82 14.67
CA ASP A 113 7.56 15.12 13.80
C ASP A 113 7.44 14.43 12.42
N ASP A 114 7.03 13.17 12.38
CA ASP A 114 6.95 12.35 11.17
C ASP A 114 5.52 11.89 10.83
N PHE A 115 4.55 12.15 11.73
CA PHE A 115 3.13 11.79 11.60
C PHE A 115 2.84 10.29 11.57
N THR A 116 3.82 9.43 11.81
CA THR A 116 3.58 8.00 12.00
C THR A 116 2.97 7.74 13.38
N ILE A 117 2.36 6.55 13.55
CA ILE A 117 1.78 6.14 14.83
C ILE A 117 2.83 6.26 15.96
N ASP A 118 2.43 6.81 17.11
CA ASP A 118 3.28 6.89 18.30
C ASP A 118 3.35 5.52 18.99
N GLU A 119 4.38 4.78 18.69
CA GLU A 119 4.57 3.41 19.20
C GLU A 119 4.64 3.37 20.74
N THR A 120 5.03 4.46 21.39
CA THR A 120 5.10 4.51 22.86
C THR A 120 3.73 4.52 23.55
N LYS A 121 2.66 4.83 22.79
CA LYS A 121 1.28 4.87 23.27
C LYS A 121 0.51 3.57 22.98
N ILE A 122 1.02 2.70 22.12
CA ILE A 122 0.31 1.50 21.65
C ILE A 122 -0.05 0.57 22.82
N GLU A 123 0.90 0.26 23.70
CA GLU A 123 0.67 -0.68 24.80
C GLU A 123 -0.46 -0.25 25.75
N ASN A 124 -0.66 1.06 25.94
CA ASN A 124 -1.74 1.59 26.79
C ASN A 124 -3.14 1.38 26.21
N LEU A 125 -3.23 1.04 24.93
CA LEU A 125 -4.49 0.80 24.20
C LEU A 125 -4.83 -0.68 24.05
N ILE A 126 -3.90 -1.58 24.42
CA ILE A 126 -4.09 -3.01 24.29
C ILE A 126 -5.06 -3.50 25.36
N THR A 127 -6.08 -4.25 24.92
CA THR A 127 -7.04 -4.95 25.75
C THR A 127 -7.03 -6.45 25.42
N GLU A 128 -7.80 -7.26 26.14
CA GLU A 128 -7.99 -8.68 25.83
C GLU A 128 -8.67 -8.93 24.46
N LYS A 129 -9.29 -7.89 23.89
CA LYS A 129 -9.94 -7.93 22.57
C LYS A 129 -9.03 -7.49 21.43
N THR A 130 -7.85 -6.94 21.73
CA THR A 130 -6.92 -6.45 20.71
C THR A 130 -6.28 -7.63 19.99
N VAL A 131 -6.37 -7.67 18.67
CA VAL A 131 -5.84 -8.76 17.85
C VAL A 131 -4.77 -8.31 16.86
N ALA A 132 -4.74 -7.01 16.50
CA ALA A 132 -3.81 -6.51 15.52
C ALA A 132 -3.47 -5.02 15.70
N ILE A 133 -2.36 -4.63 15.09
CA ILE A 133 -1.96 -3.25 14.86
C ILE A 133 -1.92 -3.03 13.35
N VAL A 134 -2.55 -1.94 12.87
CA VAL A 134 -2.53 -1.50 11.47
C VAL A 134 -1.89 -0.10 11.42
N PRO A 135 -0.54 -0.03 11.48
CA PRO A 135 0.17 1.23 11.39
C PRO A 135 0.29 1.69 9.94
N VAL A 136 0.46 3.00 9.73
CA VAL A 136 0.49 3.60 8.39
C VAL A 136 1.84 4.27 8.14
N HIS A 137 2.52 3.89 7.08
CA HIS A 137 3.73 4.57 6.60
C HIS A 137 3.34 5.86 5.85
N VAL A 138 2.82 6.82 6.63
CA VAL A 138 2.20 8.03 6.08
C VAL A 138 3.22 8.90 5.34
N TYR A 139 2.87 9.36 4.13
CA TYR A 139 3.75 10.16 3.25
C TYR A 139 5.08 9.48 2.86
N GLY A 140 5.24 8.19 3.13
CA GLY A 140 6.50 7.46 2.96
C GLY A 140 7.38 7.42 4.21
N ASN A 141 7.02 8.12 5.29
CA ASN A 141 7.72 8.01 6.56
C ASN A 141 7.50 6.61 7.14
N ILE A 142 8.59 5.94 7.47
CA ILE A 142 8.55 4.57 7.98
C ILE A 142 8.24 4.60 9.48
N CYS A 143 7.19 3.87 9.90
CA CYS A 143 6.92 3.62 11.32
C CYS A 143 8.12 2.94 11.99
N ASN A 144 8.25 3.08 13.30
CA ASN A 144 9.26 2.33 14.06
C ASN A 144 8.91 0.84 14.05
N VAL A 145 9.30 0.17 12.95
CA VAL A 145 8.93 -1.24 12.69
C VAL A 145 9.47 -2.19 13.77
N GLU A 146 10.64 -1.89 14.34
CA GLU A 146 11.25 -2.74 15.38
C GLU A 146 10.49 -2.67 16.69
N SER A 147 10.14 -1.47 17.16
CA SER A 147 9.35 -1.30 18.39
C SER A 147 7.95 -1.90 18.23
N ILE A 148 7.29 -1.68 17.08
CA ILE A 148 5.97 -2.24 16.80
C ILE A 148 6.04 -3.78 16.78
N GLU A 149 7.07 -4.37 16.18
CA GLU A 149 7.27 -5.81 16.16
C GLU A 149 7.47 -6.37 17.58
N GLN A 150 8.26 -5.67 18.43
CA GLN A 150 8.47 -6.08 19.82
C GLN A 150 7.16 -6.05 20.61
N ILE A 151 6.35 -4.99 20.49
CA ILE A 151 5.03 -4.89 21.12
C ILE A 151 4.12 -6.01 20.62
N ALA A 152 4.05 -6.22 19.32
CA ALA A 152 3.21 -7.26 18.73
C ALA A 152 3.59 -8.67 19.21
N LYS A 153 4.88 -8.99 19.24
CA LYS A 153 5.38 -10.29 19.78
C LYS A 153 5.06 -10.47 21.25
N LYS A 154 5.25 -9.43 22.07
CA LYS A 154 4.96 -9.45 23.50
C LYS A 154 3.50 -9.76 23.82
N HIS A 155 2.58 -9.23 23.00
CA HIS A 155 1.14 -9.33 23.22
C HIS A 155 0.43 -10.32 22.27
N GLY A 156 1.17 -11.02 21.43
CA GLY A 156 0.60 -11.99 20.47
C GLY A 156 -0.26 -11.36 19.36
N LEU A 157 0.00 -10.10 19.01
CA LEU A 157 -0.75 -9.35 18.00
C LEU A 157 -0.21 -9.56 16.59
N ARG A 158 -1.08 -9.43 15.58
CA ARG A 158 -0.68 -9.35 14.19
C ARG A 158 -0.36 -7.91 13.80
N VAL A 159 0.53 -7.74 12.81
CA VAL A 159 0.88 -6.42 12.28
C VAL A 159 0.64 -6.40 10.78
N ILE A 160 -0.22 -5.47 10.32
CA ILE A 160 -0.51 -5.25 8.90
C ILE A 160 -0.18 -3.80 8.58
N TYR A 161 0.91 -3.55 7.86
CA TYR A 161 1.29 -2.19 7.49
C TYR A 161 0.47 -1.67 6.33
N ASP A 162 -0.13 -0.49 6.49
CA ASP A 162 -0.60 0.31 5.37
C ASP A 162 0.58 1.08 4.78
N ALA A 163 1.18 0.51 3.74
CA ALA A 163 2.30 1.07 3.00
C ALA A 163 1.87 1.74 1.68
N ALA A 164 0.60 2.20 1.60
CA ALA A 164 0.05 2.83 0.40
C ALA A 164 0.85 4.05 -0.08
N HIS A 165 1.67 4.67 0.76
CA HIS A 165 2.53 5.81 0.44
C HIS A 165 4.03 5.45 0.38
N ALA A 166 4.41 4.21 0.65
CA ALA A 166 5.79 3.79 0.86
C ALA A 166 6.32 2.84 -0.23
N PHE A 167 5.82 2.97 -1.47
CA PHE A 167 6.28 2.16 -2.59
C PHE A 167 7.76 2.42 -2.90
N GLY A 168 8.58 1.37 -2.82
CA GLY A 168 10.01 1.44 -3.07
C GLY A 168 10.85 1.91 -1.89
N GLU A 169 10.23 2.20 -0.74
CA GLU A 169 10.96 2.50 0.49
C GLU A 169 11.64 1.26 1.07
N THR A 170 12.79 1.48 1.70
CA THR A 170 13.60 0.44 2.35
C THR A 170 13.93 0.84 3.77
N TYR A 171 14.07 -0.16 4.65
CA TYR A 171 14.56 0.01 6.00
C TYR A 171 15.69 -1.00 6.26
N LYS A 172 16.89 -0.51 6.61
CA LYS A 172 18.08 -1.35 6.84
C LYS A 172 18.31 -2.36 5.69
N GLU A 173 18.29 -1.91 4.45
CA GLU A 173 18.50 -2.70 3.23
C GLU A 173 17.34 -3.65 2.84
N TYR A 174 16.30 -3.77 3.67
CA TYR A 174 15.12 -4.58 3.35
C TYR A 174 14.00 -3.71 2.78
N GLY A 175 13.32 -4.19 1.76
CA GLY A 175 12.11 -3.54 1.25
C GLY A 175 11.05 -3.43 2.34
N ILE A 176 10.33 -2.30 2.41
CA ILE A 176 9.36 -2.06 3.48
C ILE A 176 8.23 -3.12 3.51
N GLY A 177 7.97 -3.78 2.40
CA GLY A 177 7.03 -4.90 2.31
C GLY A 177 7.44 -6.16 3.08
N CYS A 178 8.68 -6.23 3.59
CA CYS A 178 9.19 -7.36 4.37
C CYS A 178 8.79 -7.30 5.85
N PHE A 179 8.14 -6.24 6.31
CA PHE A 179 7.81 -6.05 7.73
C PHE A 179 6.35 -6.39 8.03
N GLY A 180 6.11 -6.82 9.27
CA GLY A 180 4.81 -7.29 9.73
C GLY A 180 4.41 -8.67 9.19
N ASP A 181 3.17 -9.07 9.46
CA ASP A 181 2.55 -10.27 8.86
C ASP A 181 2.17 -10.01 7.41
N ALA A 182 1.79 -8.76 7.09
CA ALA A 182 1.53 -8.26 5.75
C ALA A 182 1.83 -6.77 5.64
N SER A 183 2.18 -6.32 4.43
CA SER A 183 2.25 -4.91 4.04
C SER A 183 1.44 -4.69 2.77
N ILE A 184 0.56 -3.68 2.77
CA ILE A 184 -0.26 -3.37 1.61
C ILE A 184 0.29 -2.18 0.84
N PHE A 185 0.20 -2.25 -0.48
CA PHE A 185 0.55 -1.16 -1.39
C PHE A 185 -0.67 -0.71 -2.20
N SER A 186 -0.72 0.58 -2.51
CA SER A 186 -1.69 1.16 -3.41
C SER A 186 -1.02 1.62 -4.69
N PHE A 187 -1.57 1.22 -5.82
CA PHE A 187 -1.12 1.61 -7.16
C PHE A 187 -2.17 2.49 -7.85
N HIS A 188 -2.94 3.25 -7.04
CA HIS A 188 -3.87 4.25 -7.57
C HIS A 188 -3.12 5.32 -8.38
N ALA A 189 -3.78 5.89 -9.38
CA ALA A 189 -3.22 6.85 -10.34
C ALA A 189 -2.43 8.02 -9.73
N THR A 190 -2.74 8.43 -8.49
CA THR A 190 -2.05 9.53 -7.79
C THR A 190 -0.73 9.12 -7.14
N LYS A 191 -0.44 7.83 -7.00
CA LYS A 191 0.77 7.33 -6.33
C LYS A 191 2.02 7.53 -7.21
N VAL A 192 3.21 7.39 -6.60
CA VAL A 192 4.49 7.51 -7.32
C VAL A 192 4.66 6.43 -8.37
N TYR A 193 4.16 5.24 -8.08
CA TYR A 193 3.97 4.12 -8.99
C TYR A 193 2.49 3.82 -9.10
N ASN A 194 1.99 3.59 -10.30
CA ASN A 194 0.57 3.32 -10.49
C ASN A 194 0.30 2.33 -11.63
N THR A 195 -0.87 1.70 -11.53
CA THR A 195 -1.45 0.79 -12.52
C THR A 195 -2.83 1.28 -12.96
N ILE A 196 -3.05 2.61 -12.99
CA ILE A 196 -4.36 3.28 -13.10
C ILE A 196 -5.11 3.09 -11.77
N GLU A 197 -5.64 1.90 -11.55
CA GLU A 197 -6.10 1.35 -10.29
C GLU A 197 -5.34 0.04 -10.03
N GLY A 198 -4.95 -0.18 -8.80
CA GLY A 198 -4.27 -1.40 -8.39
C GLY A 198 -3.82 -1.35 -6.94
N GLY A 199 -3.39 -2.49 -6.47
CA GLY A 199 -2.78 -2.67 -5.16
C GLY A 199 -2.11 -4.02 -5.04
N ALA A 200 -1.42 -4.22 -3.94
CA ALA A 200 -0.78 -5.48 -3.62
C ALA A 200 -0.75 -5.73 -2.13
N VAL A 201 -0.66 -7.00 -1.76
CA VAL A 201 -0.31 -7.47 -0.42
C VAL A 201 1.00 -8.23 -0.50
N ALA A 202 2.01 -7.75 0.21
CA ALA A 202 3.28 -8.43 0.41
C ALA A 202 3.27 -9.18 1.75
N SER A 203 3.90 -10.34 1.81
CA SER A 203 4.11 -11.09 3.05
C SER A 203 5.25 -12.10 2.91
N LYS A 204 5.72 -12.66 4.04
CA LYS A 204 6.63 -13.81 4.06
C LYS A 204 5.88 -15.14 4.04
N SER A 205 4.57 -15.11 4.31
CA SER A 205 3.76 -16.31 4.48
C SER A 205 3.19 -16.82 3.15
N ARG A 206 3.67 -17.98 2.70
CA ARG A 206 3.09 -18.69 1.56
C ARG A 206 1.61 -19.04 1.79
N LYS A 207 1.23 -19.41 3.02
CA LYS A 207 -0.16 -19.70 3.38
C LYS A 207 -1.05 -18.46 3.22
N LEU A 208 -0.57 -17.27 3.63
CA LEU A 208 -1.32 -16.03 3.44
C LEU A 208 -1.47 -15.69 1.96
N TYR A 209 -0.41 -15.84 1.17
CA TYR A 209 -0.48 -15.65 -0.28
C TYR A 209 -1.54 -16.54 -0.95
N GLU A 210 -1.55 -17.83 -0.62
CA GLU A 210 -2.53 -18.78 -1.18
C GLU A 210 -3.96 -18.43 -0.77
N LYS A 211 -4.15 -18.00 0.48
CA LYS A 211 -5.45 -17.53 0.95
C LYS A 211 -5.92 -16.29 0.19
N LEU A 212 -5.06 -15.30 0.03
CA LEU A 212 -5.34 -14.09 -0.75
C LEU A 212 -5.63 -14.40 -2.22
N TYR A 213 -4.92 -15.37 -2.79
CA TYR A 213 -5.15 -15.83 -4.17
C TYR A 213 -6.58 -16.35 -4.37
N ASN A 214 -7.10 -17.11 -3.41
CA ASN A 214 -8.48 -17.60 -3.45
C ASN A 214 -9.48 -16.48 -3.15
N LEU A 215 -9.25 -15.69 -2.09
CA LEU A 215 -10.15 -14.60 -1.67
C LEU A 215 -10.37 -13.56 -2.78
N LYS A 216 -9.33 -13.13 -3.49
CA LYS A 216 -9.45 -12.17 -4.59
C LYS A 216 -10.21 -12.72 -5.80
N ASN A 217 -10.49 -14.02 -5.84
CA ASN A 217 -11.28 -14.71 -6.84
C ASN A 217 -12.47 -15.46 -6.22
N PHE A 218 -13.33 -14.77 -5.47
CA PHE A 218 -14.57 -15.31 -4.89
C PHE A 218 -14.38 -16.47 -3.90
N GLY A 219 -13.18 -16.73 -3.38
CA GLY A 219 -12.91 -17.90 -2.56
C GLY A 219 -12.82 -19.22 -3.35
N ILE A 220 -12.72 -19.13 -4.68
CA ILE A 220 -12.64 -20.28 -5.57
C ILE A 220 -11.23 -20.88 -5.48
N LYS A 221 -11.15 -22.15 -5.07
CA LYS A 221 -9.92 -22.94 -5.07
C LYS A 221 -9.77 -23.78 -6.33
N SER A 222 -10.88 -24.31 -6.84
CA SER A 222 -10.94 -25.05 -8.10
C SER A 222 -12.32 -24.91 -8.74
N GLU A 223 -12.52 -25.47 -9.93
CA GLU A 223 -13.80 -25.40 -10.66
C GLU A 223 -15.01 -25.86 -9.83
N ASN A 224 -14.81 -26.78 -8.89
CA ASN A 224 -15.87 -27.38 -8.09
C ASN A 224 -15.73 -27.12 -6.58
N GLU A 225 -14.77 -26.27 -6.16
CA GLU A 225 -14.49 -26.06 -4.75
C GLU A 225 -14.41 -24.57 -4.41
N ILE A 226 -15.39 -24.08 -3.64
CA ILE A 226 -15.40 -22.75 -3.03
C ILE A 226 -15.13 -22.94 -1.57
N ILE A 227 -14.05 -22.35 -1.04
CA ILE A 227 -13.57 -22.59 0.32
C ILE A 227 -13.75 -21.39 1.25
N ASP A 228 -14.11 -20.23 0.71
CA ASP A 228 -14.24 -18.99 1.49
C ASP A 228 -15.21 -18.01 0.80
N ILE A 229 -15.62 -16.98 1.54
CA ILE A 229 -16.40 -15.86 1.00
C ILE A 229 -15.39 -14.80 0.53
N GLY A 230 -15.08 -14.81 -0.75
CA GLY A 230 -14.18 -13.84 -1.36
C GLY A 230 -14.90 -12.72 -2.11
N ALA A 231 -14.14 -11.94 -2.87
CA ALA A 231 -14.67 -10.92 -3.77
C ALA A 231 -14.02 -10.98 -5.16
N ASN A 232 -14.55 -10.21 -6.11
CA ASN A 232 -13.90 -10.01 -7.39
C ASN A 232 -12.87 -8.86 -7.26
N ALA A 233 -11.67 -9.21 -6.81
CA ALA A 233 -10.62 -8.23 -6.54
C ALA A 233 -9.34 -8.46 -7.37
N LYS A 234 -9.46 -9.18 -8.48
CA LYS A 234 -8.35 -9.45 -9.40
C LYS A 234 -7.98 -8.20 -10.19
N MET A 235 -6.68 -7.91 -10.31
CA MET A 235 -6.18 -6.92 -11.26
C MET A 235 -6.31 -7.48 -12.69
N ASN A 236 -6.79 -6.67 -13.64
CA ASN A 236 -6.90 -7.02 -15.05
C ASN A 236 -5.59 -6.78 -15.81
N GLU A 237 -5.49 -7.29 -17.04
CA GLU A 237 -4.28 -7.23 -17.86
C GLU A 237 -3.92 -5.79 -18.30
N PHE A 238 -4.89 -4.93 -18.58
CA PHE A 238 -4.62 -3.51 -18.94
C PHE A 238 -3.94 -2.77 -17.79
N ALA A 239 -4.42 -2.96 -16.55
CA ALA A 239 -3.81 -2.39 -15.38
C ALA A 239 -2.41 -2.98 -15.13
N ALA A 240 -2.24 -4.28 -15.33
CA ALA A 240 -0.94 -4.94 -15.21
C ALA A 240 0.08 -4.41 -16.23
N ILE A 241 -0.32 -4.22 -17.49
CA ILE A 241 0.52 -3.65 -18.54
C ILE A 241 0.90 -2.20 -18.18
N MET A 242 -0.04 -1.39 -17.70
CA MET A 242 0.27 -0.04 -17.22
C MET A 242 1.34 -0.06 -16.14
N GLY A 243 1.24 -1.01 -15.21
CA GLY A 243 2.23 -1.22 -14.16
C GLY A 243 3.62 -1.58 -14.71
N LEU A 244 3.70 -2.51 -15.66
CA LEU A 244 4.95 -2.89 -16.31
C LEU A 244 5.62 -1.71 -17.03
N CYS A 245 4.84 -0.89 -17.73
CA CYS A 245 5.35 0.32 -18.37
C CYS A 245 5.85 1.33 -17.31
N ASN A 246 5.05 1.62 -16.29
CA ASN A 246 5.38 2.62 -15.28
C ASN A 246 6.57 2.22 -14.41
N LEU A 247 6.79 0.94 -14.16
CA LEU A 247 7.88 0.45 -13.31
C LEU A 247 9.25 0.93 -13.80
N LYS A 248 9.45 1.02 -15.11
CA LYS A 248 10.68 1.52 -15.74
C LYS A 248 11.00 2.98 -15.36
N TYR A 249 10.00 3.77 -14.99
CA TYR A 249 10.14 5.20 -14.74
C TYR A 249 10.09 5.58 -13.26
N VAL A 250 9.84 4.63 -12.35
CA VAL A 250 9.67 4.90 -10.91
C VAL A 250 10.87 5.60 -10.32
N ALA A 251 12.08 5.09 -10.54
CA ALA A 251 13.30 5.69 -10.00
C ALA A 251 13.45 7.16 -10.42
N LYS A 252 13.19 7.47 -11.70
CA LYS A 252 13.20 8.85 -12.21
C LYS A 252 12.13 9.71 -11.54
N ASN A 253 10.92 9.18 -11.36
CA ASN A 253 9.82 9.90 -10.72
C ASN A 253 10.11 10.20 -9.24
N ILE A 254 10.70 9.24 -8.52
CA ILE A 254 11.17 9.45 -7.13
C ILE A 254 12.19 10.59 -7.09
N GLN A 255 13.19 10.59 -7.94
CA GLN A 255 14.22 11.64 -7.97
C GLN A 255 13.64 13.02 -8.28
N ILE A 256 12.67 13.12 -9.18
CA ILE A 256 11.98 14.39 -9.47
C ILE A 256 11.20 14.89 -8.23
N ARG A 257 10.53 14.00 -7.51
CA ARG A 257 9.78 14.35 -6.29
C ARG A 257 10.74 14.76 -5.16
N LYS A 258 11.84 14.02 -4.96
CA LYS A 258 12.88 14.35 -3.97
C LYS A 258 13.45 15.76 -4.18
N LYS A 259 13.78 16.13 -5.41
CA LYS A 259 14.24 17.49 -5.74
C LYS A 259 13.20 18.56 -5.42
N LYS A 260 11.90 18.27 -5.64
CA LYS A 260 10.83 19.22 -5.28
C LYS A 260 10.67 19.40 -3.79
N VAL A 261 10.72 18.30 -3.03
CA VAL A 261 10.70 18.34 -1.55
C VAL A 261 11.86 19.18 -1.02
N GLN A 262 13.06 18.94 -1.53
CA GLN A 262 14.24 19.73 -1.15
C GLN A 262 14.03 21.22 -1.43
N LEU A 263 13.54 21.58 -2.62
CA LEU A 263 13.23 23.00 -2.96
C LEU A 263 12.20 23.60 -2.00
N TYR A 264 11.14 22.88 -1.64
CA TYR A 264 10.17 23.35 -0.66
C TYR A 264 10.83 23.57 0.71
N ASN A 265 11.63 22.64 1.17
CA ASN A 265 12.33 22.77 2.46
C ASN A 265 13.26 23.99 2.50
N GLU A 266 14.01 24.24 1.41
CA GLU A 266 14.87 25.43 1.27
C GLU A 266 14.05 26.73 1.26
N GLN A 267 12.94 26.77 0.53
CA GLN A 267 12.10 27.97 0.40
C GLN A 267 11.30 28.29 1.67
N LEU A 268 10.95 27.26 2.46
CA LEU A 268 10.17 27.40 3.68
C LEU A 268 11.06 27.53 4.92
N ALA A 269 12.36 27.31 4.81
CA ALA A 269 13.32 27.46 5.90
C ALA A 269 13.28 28.89 6.47
N GLY A 270 13.21 28.99 7.81
CA GLY A 270 13.19 30.27 8.50
C GLY A 270 11.81 30.94 8.62
N ILE A 271 10.75 30.35 8.10
CA ILE A 271 9.38 30.84 8.32
C ILE A 271 8.91 30.29 9.68
N SER A 272 8.94 31.10 10.71
CA SER A 272 8.73 30.70 12.12
C SER A 272 7.35 30.11 12.42
N CYS A 273 6.32 30.41 11.61
CA CYS A 273 4.96 29.89 11.78
C CYS A 273 4.71 28.59 11.00
N LEU A 274 5.70 28.08 10.29
CA LEU A 274 5.60 26.83 9.54
C LEU A 274 6.49 25.75 10.17
N ARG A 275 5.94 24.55 10.23
CA ARG A 275 6.66 23.33 10.57
C ARG A 275 6.50 22.35 9.41
N THR A 276 7.59 21.96 8.80
CA THR A 276 7.61 20.89 7.79
C THR A 276 7.80 19.56 8.48
N PRO A 277 7.16 18.47 7.97
CA PRO A 277 7.42 17.12 8.47
C PRO A 277 8.89 16.77 8.32
N ARG A 278 9.39 16.00 9.28
CA ARG A 278 10.74 15.42 9.16
C ARG A 278 10.65 14.20 8.24
N PHE A 279 11.48 14.18 7.22
CA PHE A 279 11.69 13.01 6.38
C PHE A 279 13.08 12.47 6.71
N ASP A 280 13.15 11.23 7.17
CA ASP A 280 14.42 10.52 7.30
C ASP A 280 14.90 10.17 5.88
N ASN A 281 16.11 10.62 5.54
CA ASN A 281 16.70 10.44 4.21
C ASN A 281 17.20 9.02 4.01
#